data_611e2f096dbb156b79def273a43379a6
#
_entry.id   611e2f096dbb156b79def273a43379a6
#
_cell.length_a   1.000
_cell.length_b   1.000
_cell.length_c   1.000
_cell.angle_alpha   90.00
_cell.angle_beta   90.00
_cell.angle_gamma   90.00
#
_symmetry.space_group_name_H-M   'P 1'
#
loop_
_entity.id
_entity.type
_entity.pdbx_description
1 polymer ?
#
loop_
_entity_poly.entity_id
_entity_poly.type
_entity_poly.pdbx_seq_one_letter_code
_entity_poly.pdbx_strand_id
1 'polypeptide(L)'
;EVHEARLARERAIADLAASQRRLADLTEHLQSSIEQERAAIAREIHDDIGGSLAAANLDLAWVNRHTTDTAVLEHLIAATEMLQHAIGASQRIMMNLRPAILDQGLIASVQWLVSRFEKRTGVKTRFHSSGGEPEVTKTVQLTAYRTAQEALTNISKYARCDLVTIDL
;
A
#
# COMPACT_ATOMS: atom_id res chain seq x y z
N GLU A 1 -42.81 10.34 37.29
CA GLU A 1 -42.44 11.03 36.00
C GLU A 1 -40.94 11.34 35.91
N VAL A 2 -40.32 12.10 36.85
CA VAL A 2 -38.88 12.44 36.81
C VAL A 2 -38.00 11.19 36.95
N HIS A 3 -38.36 10.24 37.80
CA HIS A 3 -37.61 9.00 37.98
C HIS A 3 -37.70 8.07 36.78
N GLU A 4 -38.85 7.95 36.17
CA GLU A 4 -39.08 7.16 34.93
C GLU A 4 -38.31 7.74 33.75
N ALA A 5 -38.32 9.07 33.58
CA ALA A 5 -37.55 9.75 32.54
C ALA A 5 -36.04 9.55 32.72
N ARG A 6 -35.56 9.53 33.98
CA ARG A 6 -34.14 9.23 34.28
C ARG A 6 -33.76 7.80 33.90
N LEU A 7 -34.57 6.81 34.30
CA LEU A 7 -34.33 5.40 33.94
C LEU A 7 -34.38 5.16 32.44
N ALA A 8 -35.32 5.80 31.73
CA ALA A 8 -35.40 5.71 30.27
C ALA A 8 -34.15 6.29 29.61
N ARG A 9 -33.64 7.43 30.09
CA ARG A 9 -32.39 8.03 29.60
C ARG A 9 -31.17 7.14 29.88
N GLU A 10 -31.06 6.56 31.06
CA GLU A 10 -29.94 5.65 31.39
C GLU A 10 -29.93 4.41 30.50
N ARG A 11 -31.12 3.84 30.20
CA ARG A 11 -31.26 2.72 29.23
C ARG A 11 -30.86 3.14 27.82
N ALA A 12 -31.33 4.27 27.35
CA ALA A 12 -30.98 4.77 26.00
C ALA A 12 -29.48 5.01 25.87
N ILE A 13 -28.81 5.52 26.89
CA ILE A 13 -27.34 5.70 26.90
C ILE A 13 -26.63 4.34 26.86
N ALA A 14 -27.10 3.36 27.63
CA ALA A 14 -26.52 2.02 27.63
C ALA A 14 -26.70 1.31 26.30
N ASP A 15 -27.85 1.42 25.67
CA ASP A 15 -28.15 0.85 24.37
C ASP A 15 -27.30 1.51 23.26
N LEU A 16 -27.16 2.84 23.33
CA LEU A 16 -26.30 3.57 22.40
C LEU A 16 -24.83 3.14 22.54
N ALA A 17 -24.34 3.04 23.77
CA ALA A 17 -22.97 2.59 24.02
C ALA A 17 -22.73 1.14 23.54
N ALA A 18 -23.72 0.26 23.73
CA ALA A 18 -23.66 -1.11 23.22
C ALA A 18 -23.65 -1.16 21.68
N SER A 19 -24.49 -0.32 21.05
CA SER A 19 -24.52 -0.20 19.58
C SER A 19 -23.21 0.34 19.01
N GLN A 20 -22.63 1.36 19.65
CA GLN A 20 -21.32 1.91 19.24
C GLN A 20 -20.20 0.88 19.34
N ARG A 21 -20.18 0.06 20.41
CA ARG A 21 -19.19 -1.03 20.54
C ARG A 21 -19.35 -2.06 19.43
N ARG A 22 -20.57 -2.50 19.15
CA ARG A 22 -20.84 -3.46 18.06
C ARG A 22 -20.41 -2.91 16.69
N LEU A 23 -20.64 -1.62 16.42
CA LEU A 23 -20.18 -0.99 15.20
C LEU A 23 -18.65 -0.92 15.12
N ALA A 24 -17.98 -0.60 16.22
CA ALA A 24 -16.53 -0.60 16.29
C ALA A 24 -15.94 -2.00 16.02
N ASP A 25 -16.47 -3.04 16.68
CA ASP A 25 -16.06 -4.42 16.50
C ASP A 25 -16.28 -4.89 15.06
N LEU A 26 -17.43 -4.57 14.46
CA LEU A 26 -17.74 -4.90 13.07
C LEU A 26 -16.80 -4.19 12.11
N THR A 27 -16.50 -2.92 12.35
CA THR A 27 -15.58 -2.13 11.53
C THR A 27 -14.16 -2.73 11.57
N GLU A 28 -13.70 -3.13 12.75
CA GLU A 28 -12.39 -3.77 12.93
C GLU A 28 -12.33 -5.11 12.19
N HIS A 29 -13.37 -5.94 12.29
CA HIS A 29 -13.47 -7.22 11.58
C HIS A 29 -13.47 -7.03 10.06
N LEU A 30 -14.25 -6.09 9.54
CA LEU A 30 -14.29 -5.79 8.11
C LEU A 30 -12.94 -5.28 7.61
N GLN A 31 -12.29 -4.41 8.36
CA GLN A 31 -10.98 -3.87 8.00
C GLN A 31 -9.91 -4.97 7.97
N SER A 32 -9.91 -5.86 8.95
CA SER A 32 -9.03 -7.03 8.98
C SER A 32 -9.26 -7.96 7.79
N SER A 33 -10.53 -8.26 7.46
CA SER A 33 -10.89 -9.10 6.32
C SER A 33 -10.42 -8.49 4.99
N ILE A 34 -10.65 -7.19 4.77
CA ILE A 34 -10.21 -6.47 3.57
C ILE A 34 -8.67 -6.53 3.44
N GLU A 35 -7.93 -6.35 4.52
CA GLU A 35 -6.47 -6.41 4.45
C GLU A 35 -5.94 -7.84 4.20
N GLN A 36 -6.62 -8.86 4.73
CA GLN A 36 -6.30 -10.26 4.43
C GLN A 36 -6.55 -10.58 2.94
N GLU A 37 -7.67 -10.13 2.39
CA GLU A 37 -8.01 -10.31 0.98
C GLU A 37 -7.01 -9.57 0.07
N ARG A 38 -6.67 -8.33 0.38
CA ARG A 38 -5.63 -7.56 -0.33
C ARG A 38 -4.28 -8.27 -0.32
N ALA A 39 -3.91 -8.86 0.81
CA ALA A 39 -2.68 -9.62 0.93
C ALA A 39 -2.71 -10.93 0.10
N ALA A 40 -3.85 -11.60 0.02
CA ALA A 40 -4.04 -12.78 -0.81
C ALA A 40 -3.93 -12.43 -2.30
N ILE A 41 -4.67 -11.41 -2.76
CA ILE A 41 -4.63 -10.93 -4.14
C ILE A 41 -3.21 -10.47 -4.55
N ALA A 42 -2.49 -9.78 -3.66
CA ALA A 42 -1.13 -9.35 -3.96
C ALA A 42 -0.18 -10.54 -4.18
N ARG A 43 -0.32 -11.62 -3.40
CA ARG A 43 0.46 -12.86 -3.60
C ARG A 43 0.10 -13.55 -4.90
N GLU A 44 -1.19 -13.70 -5.19
CA GLU A 44 -1.65 -14.32 -6.44
C GLU A 44 -1.14 -13.57 -7.67
N ILE A 45 -1.20 -12.23 -7.67
CA ILE A 45 -0.61 -11.41 -8.72
C ILE A 45 0.91 -11.62 -8.82
N HIS A 46 1.61 -11.75 -7.70
CA HIS A 46 3.05 -11.99 -7.70
C HIS A 46 3.41 -13.35 -8.29
N ASP A 47 2.72 -14.40 -7.86
CA ASP A 47 3.03 -15.77 -8.21
C ASP A 47 2.64 -16.07 -9.65
N ASP A 48 1.42 -15.72 -10.07
CA ASP A 48 0.90 -16.05 -11.39
C ASP A 48 1.34 -15.05 -12.47
N ILE A 49 1.08 -13.76 -12.26
CA ILE A 49 1.38 -12.75 -13.27
C ILE A 49 2.87 -12.41 -13.25
N GLY A 50 3.46 -12.23 -12.06
CA GLY A 50 4.87 -11.91 -11.93
C GLY A 50 5.77 -13.03 -12.45
N GLY A 51 5.44 -14.28 -12.14
CA GLY A 51 6.14 -15.46 -12.65
C GLY A 51 6.06 -15.57 -14.19
N SER A 52 4.86 -15.39 -14.75
CA SER A 52 4.65 -15.45 -16.20
C SER A 52 5.38 -14.32 -16.94
N LEU A 53 5.35 -13.09 -16.44
CA LEU A 53 6.07 -11.98 -17.03
C LEU A 53 7.58 -12.15 -16.93
N ALA A 54 8.09 -12.73 -15.83
CA ALA A 54 9.52 -13.03 -15.68
C ALA A 54 9.97 -14.10 -16.67
N ALA A 55 9.20 -15.17 -16.87
CA ALA A 55 9.47 -16.20 -17.86
C ALA A 55 9.50 -15.63 -19.28
N ALA A 56 8.47 -14.85 -19.65
CA ALA A 56 8.44 -14.16 -20.95
C ALA A 56 9.63 -13.24 -21.18
N ASN A 57 10.09 -12.53 -20.13
CA ASN A 57 11.29 -11.68 -20.22
C ASN A 57 12.56 -12.49 -20.48
N LEU A 58 12.69 -13.67 -19.89
CA LEU A 58 13.81 -14.58 -20.13
C LEU A 58 13.80 -15.12 -21.55
N ASP A 59 12.62 -15.48 -22.08
CA ASP A 59 12.47 -15.98 -23.45
C ASP A 59 12.81 -14.89 -24.48
N LEU A 60 12.32 -13.66 -24.30
CA LEU A 60 12.70 -12.53 -25.16
C LEU A 60 14.20 -12.26 -25.10
N ALA A 61 14.80 -12.31 -23.94
CA ALA A 61 16.24 -12.14 -23.77
C ALA A 61 17.04 -13.28 -24.42
N TRP A 62 16.50 -14.49 -24.45
CA TRP A 62 17.11 -15.62 -25.17
C TRP A 62 17.06 -15.40 -26.67
N VAL A 63 15.88 -15.05 -27.22
CA VAL A 63 15.73 -14.77 -28.67
C VAL A 63 16.65 -13.62 -29.10
N ASN A 64 16.74 -12.56 -28.30
CA ASN A 64 17.62 -11.42 -28.59
C ASN A 64 19.11 -11.82 -28.72
N ARG A 65 19.56 -12.83 -27.97
CA ARG A 65 20.95 -13.33 -28.03
C ARG A 65 21.20 -14.28 -29.23
N HIS A 66 20.13 -14.86 -29.81
CA HIS A 66 20.27 -15.92 -30.81
C HIS A 66 19.76 -15.49 -32.18
N THR A 67 19.27 -14.27 -32.35
CA THR A 67 18.88 -13.73 -33.67
C THR A 67 19.82 -12.63 -34.11
N THR A 68 20.06 -12.57 -35.43
CA THR A 68 20.76 -11.47 -36.09
C THR A 68 19.87 -10.80 -37.12
N ASP A 69 18.62 -11.25 -37.26
CA ASP A 69 17.63 -10.71 -38.16
C ASP A 69 17.13 -9.35 -37.64
N THR A 70 17.37 -8.30 -38.42
CA THR A 70 17.03 -6.92 -38.07
C THR A 70 15.53 -6.73 -37.87
N ALA A 71 14.69 -7.36 -38.67
CA ALA A 71 13.24 -7.26 -38.54
C ALA A 71 12.77 -7.92 -37.22
N VAL A 72 13.35 -9.07 -36.85
CA VAL A 72 13.08 -9.74 -35.58
C VAL A 72 13.54 -8.88 -34.39
N LEU A 73 14.72 -8.25 -34.50
CA LEU A 73 15.25 -7.38 -33.45
C LEU A 73 14.35 -6.15 -33.18
N GLU A 74 13.79 -5.54 -34.22
CA GLU A 74 12.87 -4.40 -34.09
C GLU A 74 11.59 -4.83 -33.32
N HIS A 75 11.02 -5.99 -33.66
CA HIS A 75 9.85 -6.53 -32.92
C HIS A 75 10.19 -6.93 -31.50
N LEU A 76 11.39 -7.44 -31.25
CA LEU A 76 11.86 -7.78 -29.91
C LEU A 76 11.99 -6.57 -29.00
N ILE A 77 12.50 -5.45 -29.52
CA ILE A 77 12.58 -4.20 -28.77
C ILE A 77 11.18 -3.77 -28.33
N ALA A 78 10.24 -3.70 -29.27
CA ALA A 78 8.86 -3.32 -28.97
C ALA A 78 8.18 -4.26 -27.97
N ALA A 79 8.37 -5.58 -28.13
CA ALA A 79 7.82 -6.58 -27.20
C ALA A 79 8.43 -6.45 -25.80
N THR A 80 9.74 -6.20 -25.70
CA THR A 80 10.42 -6.01 -24.42
C THR A 80 9.94 -4.75 -23.71
N GLU A 81 9.74 -3.66 -24.43
CA GLU A 81 9.18 -2.41 -23.85
C GLU A 81 7.77 -2.62 -23.31
N MET A 82 6.90 -3.29 -24.07
CA MET A 82 5.54 -3.62 -23.60
C MET A 82 5.58 -4.52 -22.36
N LEU A 83 6.46 -5.50 -22.33
CA LEU A 83 6.63 -6.40 -21.19
C LEU A 83 7.14 -5.65 -19.96
N GLN A 84 8.12 -4.77 -20.10
CA GLN A 84 8.59 -3.93 -19.00
C GLN A 84 7.50 -3.00 -18.45
N HIS A 85 6.65 -2.47 -19.34
CA HIS A 85 5.48 -1.69 -18.93
C HIS A 85 4.48 -2.53 -18.11
N ALA A 86 4.21 -3.77 -18.55
CA ALA A 86 3.32 -4.71 -17.85
C ALA A 86 3.88 -5.11 -16.48
N ILE A 87 5.19 -5.39 -16.39
CA ILE A 87 5.88 -5.67 -15.12
C ILE A 87 5.73 -4.48 -14.16
N GLY A 88 5.99 -3.27 -14.65
CA GLY A 88 5.84 -2.05 -13.84
C GLY A 88 4.38 -1.82 -13.39
N ALA A 89 3.40 -2.13 -14.21
CA ALA A 89 1.98 -2.05 -13.85
C ALA A 89 1.62 -3.06 -12.76
N SER A 90 2.02 -4.33 -12.93
CA SER A 90 1.83 -5.38 -11.92
C SER A 90 2.44 -5.00 -10.57
N GLN A 91 3.68 -4.52 -10.56
CA GLN A 91 4.34 -4.04 -9.35
C GLN A 91 3.59 -2.89 -8.67
N ARG A 92 3.05 -1.92 -9.45
CA ARG A 92 2.24 -0.83 -8.89
C ARG A 92 0.96 -1.34 -8.22
N ILE A 93 0.30 -2.32 -8.83
CA ILE A 93 -0.91 -2.94 -8.27
C ILE A 93 -0.59 -3.65 -6.96
N MET A 94 0.43 -4.51 -6.96
CA MET A 94 0.87 -5.21 -5.74
C MET A 94 1.21 -4.26 -4.60
N MET A 95 1.93 -3.17 -4.90
CA MET A 95 2.28 -2.15 -3.88
C MET A 95 1.06 -1.42 -3.31
N ASN A 96 0.00 -1.24 -4.11
CA ASN A 96 -1.24 -0.63 -3.63
C ASN A 96 -2.07 -1.60 -2.79
N LEU A 97 -2.00 -2.89 -3.11
CA LEU A 97 -2.70 -3.94 -2.37
C LEU A 97 -2.01 -4.27 -1.05
N ARG A 98 -0.72 -4.61 -1.09
CA ARG A 98 0.11 -4.90 0.08
C ARG A 98 1.55 -4.47 -0.19
N PRO A 99 2.04 -3.45 0.51
CA PRO A 99 3.44 -3.05 0.37
C PRO A 99 4.35 -4.12 0.98
N ALA A 100 5.06 -4.87 0.13
CA ALA A 100 6.05 -5.87 0.57
C ALA A 100 7.16 -5.26 1.44
N ILE A 101 7.37 -3.95 1.32
CA ILE A 101 8.34 -3.20 2.12
C ILE A 101 8.02 -3.23 3.63
N LEU A 102 6.77 -3.52 4.03
CA LEU A 102 6.39 -3.68 5.44
C LEU A 102 7.07 -4.87 6.13
N ASP A 103 7.53 -5.84 5.36
CA ASP A 103 8.30 -6.96 5.90
C ASP A 103 9.72 -6.54 6.33
N GLN A 104 10.18 -5.34 5.91
CA GLN A 104 11.46 -4.73 6.33
C GLN A 104 11.31 -3.82 7.56
N GLY A 105 10.10 -3.72 8.12
CA GLY A 105 9.78 -2.88 9.26
C GLY A 105 9.08 -1.57 8.89
N LEU A 106 8.55 -0.89 9.91
CA LEU A 106 7.76 0.33 9.75
C LEU A 106 8.61 1.51 9.28
N ILE A 107 9.78 1.71 9.90
CA ILE A 107 10.68 2.82 9.58
C ILE A 107 11.11 2.75 8.11
N ALA A 108 11.61 1.59 7.67
CA ALA A 108 12.04 1.39 6.29
C ALA A 108 10.89 1.62 5.30
N SER A 109 9.68 1.17 5.65
CA SER A 109 8.49 1.31 4.83
C SER A 109 8.07 2.76 4.64
N VAL A 110 8.05 3.54 5.72
CA VAL A 110 7.70 4.96 5.68
C VAL A 110 8.77 5.75 4.94
N GLN A 111 10.04 5.48 5.20
CA GLN A 111 11.16 6.12 4.50
C GLN A 111 11.11 5.89 2.98
N TRP A 112 10.80 4.67 2.56
CA TRP A 112 10.61 4.33 1.15
C TRP A 112 9.42 5.10 0.55
N LEU A 113 8.29 5.18 1.27
CA LEU A 113 7.09 5.89 0.85
C LEU A 113 7.38 7.39 0.63
N VAL A 114 8.11 7.99 1.56
CA VAL A 114 8.56 9.40 1.50
C VAL A 114 9.45 9.64 0.29
N SER A 115 10.46 8.81 0.09
CA SER A 115 11.37 8.90 -1.05
C SER A 115 10.65 8.77 -2.40
N ARG A 116 9.65 7.89 -2.46
CA ARG A 116 8.82 7.72 -3.65
C ARG A 116 7.92 8.94 -3.90
N PHE A 117 7.38 9.53 -2.83
CA PHE A 117 6.59 10.75 -2.92
C PHE A 117 7.42 11.91 -3.48
N GLU A 118 8.61 12.14 -2.96
CA GLU A 118 9.53 13.19 -3.43
C GLU A 118 9.88 13.01 -4.91
N LYS A 119 10.26 11.79 -5.33
CA LYS A 119 10.57 11.49 -6.74
C LYS A 119 9.39 11.75 -7.68
N ARG A 120 8.16 11.50 -7.22
CA ARG A 120 6.95 11.65 -8.05
C ARG A 120 6.47 13.09 -8.14
N THR A 121 6.57 13.85 -7.04
CA THR A 121 5.97 15.19 -6.92
C THR A 121 6.96 16.31 -7.07
N GLY A 122 8.26 16.06 -6.85
CA GLY A 122 9.30 17.07 -6.77
C GLY A 122 9.30 17.86 -5.45
N VAL A 123 8.35 17.61 -4.56
CA VAL A 123 8.26 18.25 -3.23
C VAL A 123 9.34 17.68 -2.34
N LYS A 124 10.18 18.53 -1.74
CA LYS A 124 11.24 18.09 -0.82
C LYS A 124 10.64 17.42 0.41
N THR A 125 11.32 16.37 0.89
CA THR A 125 10.86 15.64 2.07
C THR A 125 11.97 15.55 3.12
N ARG A 126 11.59 15.60 4.40
CA ARG A 126 12.43 15.28 5.55
C ARG A 126 11.78 14.17 6.34
N PHE A 127 12.52 13.10 6.57
CA PHE A 127 12.08 12.00 7.40
C PHE A 127 12.97 11.92 8.63
N HIS A 128 12.36 11.96 9.82
CA HIS A 128 13.02 11.75 11.10
C HIS A 128 12.39 10.57 11.81
N SER A 129 13.23 9.73 12.37
CA SER A 129 12.82 8.65 13.26
C SER A 129 13.63 8.76 14.55
N SER A 130 12.95 8.86 15.67
CA SER A 130 13.57 8.89 16.99
C SER A 130 13.51 7.51 17.62
N GLY A 131 14.60 6.77 17.57
CA GLY A 131 14.72 5.42 18.13
C GLY A 131 14.96 4.34 17.10
N GLY A 132 14.90 3.08 17.55
CA GLY A 132 14.97 1.90 16.70
C GLY A 132 13.61 1.51 16.11
N GLU A 133 13.58 0.41 15.36
CA GLU A 133 12.31 -0.14 14.84
C GLU A 133 11.34 -0.41 15.99
N PRO A 134 10.10 0.14 15.94
CA PRO A 134 9.14 -0.02 17.03
C PRO A 134 8.63 -1.46 17.10
N GLU A 135 8.59 -2.02 18.30
CA GLU A 135 7.98 -3.33 18.57
C GLU A 135 6.46 -3.20 18.61
N VAL A 136 5.85 -3.15 17.43
CA VAL A 136 4.39 -3.05 17.28
C VAL A 136 3.86 -4.23 16.46
N THR A 137 2.57 -4.53 16.63
CA THR A 137 1.93 -5.60 15.86
C THR A 137 1.90 -5.26 14.37
N LYS A 138 1.83 -6.28 13.52
CA LYS A 138 1.70 -6.10 12.06
C LYS A 138 0.50 -5.24 11.67
N THR A 139 -0.58 -5.31 12.42
CA THR A 139 -1.77 -4.47 12.23
C THR A 139 -1.47 -3.00 12.46
N VAL A 140 -0.73 -2.68 13.53
CA VAL A 140 -0.33 -1.30 13.84
C VAL A 140 0.66 -0.77 12.80
N GLN A 141 1.64 -1.58 12.39
CA GLN A 141 2.57 -1.21 11.29
C GLN A 141 1.82 -0.87 10.01
N LEU A 142 0.87 -1.71 9.61
CA LEU A 142 0.08 -1.50 8.41
C LEU A 142 -0.78 -0.25 8.51
N THR A 143 -1.43 -0.02 9.67
CA THR A 143 -2.24 1.18 9.92
C THR A 143 -1.39 2.45 9.83
N ALA A 144 -0.23 2.48 10.48
CA ALA A 144 0.69 3.61 10.42
C ALA A 144 1.17 3.89 8.99
N TYR A 145 1.54 2.85 8.25
CA TYR A 145 1.91 2.97 6.85
C TYR A 145 0.76 3.53 5.99
N ARG A 146 -0.46 3.03 6.15
CA ARG A 146 -1.65 3.52 5.41
C ARG A 146 -1.95 4.96 5.75
N THR A 147 -1.84 5.35 7.01
CA THR A 147 -2.01 6.74 7.45
C THR A 147 -0.99 7.66 6.77
N ALA A 148 0.27 7.29 6.76
CA ALA A 148 1.31 8.04 6.08
C ALA A 148 1.08 8.11 4.56
N GLN A 149 0.67 7.01 3.93
CA GLN A 149 0.33 6.94 2.51
C GLN A 149 -0.82 7.89 2.15
N GLU A 150 -1.90 7.88 2.93
CA GLU A 150 -3.06 8.74 2.72
C GLU A 150 -2.71 10.21 2.96
N ALA A 151 -1.95 10.52 4.01
CA ALA A 151 -1.48 11.86 4.29
C ALA A 151 -0.67 12.43 3.12
N LEU A 152 0.30 11.68 2.59
CA LEU A 152 1.09 12.07 1.42
C LEU A 152 0.24 12.21 0.14
N THR A 153 -0.77 11.35 -0.02
CA THR A 153 -1.72 11.44 -1.14
C THR A 153 -2.52 12.73 -1.04
N ASN A 154 -3.00 13.08 0.15
CA ASN A 154 -3.76 14.30 0.38
C ASN A 154 -2.89 15.55 0.20
N ILE A 155 -1.64 15.52 0.65
CA ILE A 155 -0.67 16.58 0.39
C ILE A 155 -0.48 16.77 -1.12
N SER A 156 -0.28 15.70 -1.87
CA SER A 156 -0.12 15.77 -3.34
C SER A 156 -1.33 16.37 -4.06
N LYS A 157 -2.54 16.17 -3.53
CA LYS A 157 -3.78 16.63 -4.16
C LYS A 157 -4.16 18.04 -3.76
N TYR A 158 -3.89 18.41 -2.51
CA TYR A 158 -4.51 19.60 -1.91
C TYR A 158 -3.53 20.60 -1.33
N ALA A 159 -2.33 20.18 -0.94
CA ALA A 159 -1.35 21.07 -0.33
C ALA A 159 -0.41 21.67 -1.39
N ARG A 160 -0.32 22.99 -1.42
CA ARG A 160 0.68 23.73 -2.21
C ARG A 160 1.88 24.01 -1.30
N CYS A 161 2.76 23.01 -1.13
CA CYS A 161 3.93 23.12 -0.25
C CYS A 161 5.19 22.67 -0.97
N ASP A 162 6.34 23.22 -0.54
CA ASP A 162 7.66 22.89 -1.08
C ASP A 162 8.43 21.90 -0.20
N LEU A 163 7.95 21.68 1.02
CA LEU A 163 8.57 20.79 2.00
C LEU A 163 7.51 20.04 2.81
N VAL A 164 7.74 18.75 3.01
CA VAL A 164 6.97 17.87 3.89
C VAL A 164 7.92 17.26 4.91
N THR A 165 7.56 17.35 6.19
CA THR A 165 8.30 16.68 7.28
C THR A 165 7.45 15.56 7.85
N ILE A 166 8.07 14.41 8.08
CA ILE A 166 7.44 13.24 8.67
C ILE A 166 8.32 12.80 9.84
N ASP A 167 7.72 12.77 11.02
CA ASP A 167 8.33 12.31 12.26
C ASP A 167 7.65 11.01 12.70
N LEU A 168 8.46 9.99 13.05
CA LEU A 168 8.01 8.67 13.47
C LEU A 168 8.64 8.27 14.81
#